data_b264102f278ea4cd3392066206d5aff5
#
_entry.id   b264102f278ea4cd3392066206d5aff5
#
_cell.length_a   1.000
_cell.length_b   1.000
_cell.length_c   1.000
_cell.angle_alpha   90.00
_cell.angle_beta   90.00
_cell.angle_gamma   90.00
#
_symmetry.space_group_name_H-M   'P 1'
#
loop_
_entity.id
_entity.type
_entity.pdbx_description
1 polymer ?
#
loop_
_entity_poly.entity_id
_entity_poly.type
_entity_poly.pdbx_seq_one_letter_code
_entity_poly.pdbx_strand_id
1 'polypeptide(L)'
;VPVPGDEPCSLCLSGITWSGFDNFYYLFSHQDSRDSFAIPYDIQILKAVYAVPEPETGKVSPGRDLYNRSNDFWTSHGLQDMIAGLDRSNREALLARIDGLNALYAELSENYQKDKGNKGIPLA
;
A
#
# COMPACT_ATOMS: atom_id res chain seq x y z
N VAL A 1 10.78 5.48 3.48
CA VAL A 1 10.18 5.20 4.82
C VAL A 1 8.70 4.98 4.62
N PRO A 2 8.15 3.82 4.98
CA PRO A 2 6.72 3.64 4.89
C PRO A 2 6.03 4.65 5.80
N VAL A 3 5.10 5.40 5.24
CA VAL A 3 4.27 6.30 6.01
C VAL A 3 3.24 5.45 6.75
N PRO A 4 3.00 5.67 8.04
CA PRO A 4 2.00 4.90 8.77
C PRO A 4 0.64 4.96 8.06
N GLY A 5 0.08 3.81 7.76
CA GLY A 5 -1.19 3.69 7.04
C GLY A 5 -1.07 3.29 5.58
N ASP A 6 0.13 3.26 5.00
CA ASP A 6 0.35 2.78 3.65
C ASP A 6 0.32 1.25 3.57
N GLU A 7 -0.01 0.74 2.39
CA GLU A 7 0.08 -0.69 2.09
C GLU A 7 1.53 -1.17 2.25
N PRO A 8 1.76 -2.29 2.96
CA PRO A 8 3.11 -2.71 3.33
C PRO A 8 4.02 -2.94 2.13
N CYS A 9 5.25 -2.46 2.20
CA CYS A 9 6.30 -2.77 1.25
C CYS A 9 6.71 -4.25 1.33
N SER A 10 7.52 -4.71 0.38
CA SER A 10 8.00 -6.09 0.35
C SER A 10 8.74 -6.51 1.63
N LEU A 11 9.55 -5.62 2.21
CA LEU A 11 10.21 -5.86 3.49
C LEU A 11 9.21 -6.00 4.64
N CYS A 12 8.20 -5.13 4.67
CA CYS A 12 7.15 -5.15 5.68
C CYS A 12 6.29 -6.42 5.57
N LEU A 13 5.94 -6.86 4.36
CA LEU A 13 5.22 -8.11 4.14
C LEU A 13 5.98 -9.31 4.70
N SER A 14 7.29 -9.37 4.50
CA SER A 14 8.15 -10.40 5.09
C SER A 14 8.13 -10.32 6.61
N GLY A 15 8.27 -9.13 7.18
CA GLY A 15 8.21 -8.91 8.62
C GLY A 15 6.89 -9.34 9.25
N ILE A 16 5.77 -9.00 8.62
CA ILE A 16 4.42 -9.40 9.04
C ILE A 16 4.29 -10.93 9.06
N THR A 17 4.77 -11.58 7.99
CA THR A 17 4.75 -13.05 7.87
C THR A 17 5.55 -13.72 8.98
N TRP A 18 6.79 -13.28 9.20
CA TRP A 18 7.66 -13.85 10.22
C TRP A 18 7.21 -13.55 11.65
N SER A 19 6.45 -12.49 11.86
CA SER A 19 5.90 -12.12 13.17
C SER A 19 4.61 -12.88 13.52
N GLY A 20 4.04 -13.64 12.58
CA GLY A 20 2.86 -14.47 12.82
C GLY A 20 1.54 -13.71 12.94
N PHE A 21 1.43 -12.56 12.31
CA PHE A 21 0.15 -11.85 12.22
C PHE A 21 -0.80 -12.57 11.25
N ASP A 22 -2.07 -12.68 11.64
CA ASP A 22 -3.12 -13.29 10.80
C ASP A 22 -3.77 -12.31 9.84
N ASN A 23 -3.74 -11.02 10.16
CA ASN A 23 -4.36 -9.94 9.37
C ASN A 23 -3.54 -8.67 9.47
N PHE A 24 -3.59 -7.86 8.44
CA PHE A 24 -3.18 -6.46 8.49
C PHE A 24 -4.13 -5.58 7.68
N TYR A 25 -4.15 -4.32 8.04
CA TYR A 25 -5.04 -3.32 7.45
C TYR A 25 -4.22 -2.13 6.98
N TYR A 26 -4.58 -1.58 5.82
CA TYR A 26 -3.94 -0.38 5.28
C TYR A 26 -5.00 0.61 4.78
N LEU A 27 -4.66 1.87 4.79
CA LEU A 27 -5.52 2.96 4.33
C LEU A 27 -5.20 3.36 2.88
N PHE A 28 -3.94 3.57 2.59
CA PHE A 28 -3.47 3.98 1.26
C PHE A 28 -2.82 2.81 0.54
N SER A 29 -3.30 2.52 -0.66
CA SER A 29 -2.75 1.45 -1.50
C SER A 29 -1.41 1.83 -2.13
N HIS A 30 -0.70 0.87 -2.71
CA HIS A 30 0.50 1.15 -3.51
C HIS A 30 0.20 2.08 -4.69
N GLN A 31 -1.00 1.99 -5.29
CA GLN A 31 -1.43 2.91 -6.34
C GLN A 31 -1.61 4.32 -5.80
N ASP A 32 -2.19 4.49 -4.62
CA ASP A 32 -2.31 5.79 -3.95
C ASP A 32 -0.93 6.39 -3.66
N SER A 33 0.01 5.59 -3.17
CA SER A 33 1.39 6.04 -2.91
C SER A 33 2.08 6.51 -4.18
N ARG A 34 1.89 5.79 -5.29
CA ARG A 34 2.41 6.18 -6.61
C ARG A 34 1.78 7.46 -7.12
N ASP A 35 0.44 7.52 -7.14
CA ASP A 35 -0.31 8.55 -7.87
C ASP A 35 -0.46 9.84 -7.05
N SER A 36 -0.66 9.72 -5.73
CA SER A 36 -0.89 10.86 -4.85
C SER A 36 0.38 11.36 -4.16
N PHE A 37 1.33 10.46 -3.87
CA PHE A 37 2.52 10.78 -3.07
C PHE A 37 3.84 10.69 -3.86
N ALA A 38 3.79 10.35 -5.15
CA ALA A 38 4.95 10.20 -6.04
C ALA A 38 6.01 9.20 -5.50
N ILE A 39 5.55 8.09 -4.90
CA ILE A 39 6.41 7.00 -4.39
C ILE A 39 6.04 5.69 -5.12
N PRO A 40 6.60 5.42 -6.32
CA PRO A 40 6.24 4.26 -7.14
C PRO A 40 7.08 3.01 -6.85
N TYR A 41 8.03 3.08 -5.93
CA TYR A 41 9.10 2.07 -5.80
C TYR A 41 8.60 0.70 -5.37
N ASP A 42 7.61 0.63 -4.47
CA ASP A 42 7.03 -0.64 -4.03
C ASP A 42 6.38 -1.39 -5.19
N ILE A 43 5.65 -0.70 -6.05
CA ILE A 43 5.07 -1.30 -7.27
C ILE A 43 6.18 -1.82 -8.19
N GLN A 44 7.22 -1.05 -8.40
CA GLN A 44 8.34 -1.43 -9.26
C GLN A 44 9.07 -2.67 -8.72
N ILE A 45 9.34 -2.71 -7.42
CA ILE A 45 9.99 -3.84 -6.76
C ILE A 45 9.13 -5.10 -6.85
N LEU A 46 7.85 -5.00 -6.51
CA LEU A 46 6.95 -6.14 -6.52
C LEU A 46 6.76 -6.71 -7.94
N LYS A 47 6.70 -5.85 -8.94
CA LYS A 47 6.61 -6.30 -10.34
C LYS A 47 7.91 -6.89 -10.88
N ALA A 48 9.05 -6.28 -10.57
CA ALA A 48 10.34 -6.67 -11.14
C ALA A 48 10.98 -7.84 -10.40
N VAL A 49 10.86 -7.90 -9.08
CA VAL A 49 11.53 -8.88 -8.23
C VAL A 49 10.66 -10.10 -7.95
N TYR A 50 9.39 -9.87 -7.66
CA TYR A 50 8.51 -10.96 -7.20
C TYR A 50 7.67 -11.56 -8.33
N ALA A 51 7.09 -10.74 -9.21
CA ALA A 51 6.26 -11.22 -10.33
C ALA A 51 5.25 -12.30 -9.89
N VAL A 52 4.45 -12.01 -8.87
CA VAL A 52 3.60 -12.98 -8.18
C VAL A 52 2.62 -13.66 -9.13
N PRO A 53 2.62 -14.99 -9.26
CA PRO A 53 1.69 -15.71 -10.12
C PRO A 53 0.30 -15.83 -9.49
N GLU A 54 -0.69 -16.13 -10.33
CA GLU A 54 -2.02 -16.51 -9.88
C GLU A 54 -1.99 -17.87 -9.19
N PRO A 55 -2.64 -18.02 -8.01
CA PRO A 55 -2.60 -19.28 -7.27
C PRO A 55 -3.17 -20.46 -8.03
N GLU A 56 -4.23 -20.26 -8.83
CA GLU A 56 -4.92 -21.34 -9.54
C GLU A 56 -4.18 -21.78 -10.81
N THR A 57 -3.54 -20.85 -11.51
CA THR A 57 -2.93 -21.13 -12.82
C THR A 57 -1.41 -21.19 -12.81
N GLY A 58 -0.77 -20.66 -11.76
CA GLY A 58 0.68 -20.50 -11.68
C GLY A 58 1.27 -19.53 -12.70
N LYS A 59 0.44 -18.72 -13.36
CA LYS A 59 0.85 -17.77 -14.40
C LYS A 59 0.77 -16.34 -13.91
N VAL A 60 1.71 -15.51 -14.33
CA VAL A 60 1.67 -14.07 -14.12
C VAL A 60 0.85 -13.43 -15.23
N SER A 61 -0.28 -12.82 -14.87
CA SER A 61 -1.19 -12.15 -15.81
C SER A 61 -1.08 -10.64 -15.72
N PRO A 62 -1.29 -9.89 -16.82
CA PRO A 62 -1.43 -8.43 -16.77
C PRO A 62 -2.60 -8.05 -15.85
N GLY A 63 -2.41 -7.03 -15.00
CA GLY A 63 -3.42 -6.58 -14.04
C GLY A 63 -3.55 -7.45 -12.78
N ARG A 64 -2.71 -8.45 -12.62
CA ARG A 64 -2.62 -9.26 -11.40
C ARG A 64 -2.28 -8.38 -10.20
N ASP A 65 -2.85 -8.69 -9.04
CA ASP A 65 -2.43 -8.10 -7.77
C ASP A 65 -0.92 -8.25 -7.56
N LEU A 66 -0.31 -7.27 -6.91
CA LEU A 66 1.13 -7.24 -6.67
C LEU A 66 1.60 -8.35 -5.72
N TYR A 67 0.70 -8.87 -4.89
CA TYR A 67 0.94 -10.00 -3.99
C TYR A 67 -0.38 -10.75 -3.73
N ASN A 68 -0.31 -11.95 -3.18
CA ASN A 68 -1.51 -12.72 -2.80
C ASN A 68 -2.10 -12.15 -1.52
N ARG A 69 -3.25 -11.50 -1.62
CA ARG A 69 -3.90 -10.79 -0.51
C ARG A 69 -4.51 -11.70 0.55
N SER A 70 -4.75 -12.95 0.21
CA SER A 70 -5.19 -13.97 1.14
C SER A 70 -4.35 -15.23 0.90
N ASN A 71 -3.67 -15.71 1.92
CA ASN A 71 -2.74 -16.83 1.84
C ASN A 71 -2.69 -17.59 3.18
N ASP A 72 -1.84 -18.61 3.28
CA ASP A 72 -1.75 -19.46 4.46
C ASP A 72 -1.25 -18.73 5.73
N PHE A 73 -0.68 -17.54 5.59
CA PHE A 73 -0.14 -16.79 6.71
C PHE A 73 -1.08 -15.69 7.18
N TRP A 74 -1.65 -14.89 6.25
CA TRP A 74 -2.46 -13.73 6.60
C TRP A 74 -3.42 -13.31 5.47
N THR A 75 -4.34 -12.43 5.83
CA THR A 75 -5.20 -11.71 4.88
C THR A 75 -4.96 -10.21 5.00
N SER A 76 -4.81 -9.53 3.87
CA SER A 76 -4.71 -8.07 3.81
C SER A 76 -6.08 -7.44 3.58
N HIS A 77 -6.32 -6.29 4.20
CA HIS A 77 -7.58 -5.57 4.12
C HIS A 77 -7.35 -4.10 3.80
N GLY A 78 -7.85 -3.64 2.66
CA GLY A 78 -7.90 -2.23 2.32
C GLY A 78 -9.06 -1.55 3.04
N LEU A 79 -8.77 -0.58 3.89
CA LEU A 79 -9.81 0.13 4.65
C LEU A 79 -10.78 0.87 3.73
N GLN A 80 -10.31 1.43 2.62
CA GLN A 80 -11.19 2.11 1.66
C GLN A 80 -12.21 1.15 1.03
N ASP A 81 -11.83 -0.09 0.72
CA ASP A 81 -12.74 -1.12 0.22
C ASP A 81 -13.77 -1.51 1.29
N MET A 82 -13.34 -1.60 2.55
CA MET A 82 -14.24 -1.89 3.69
C MET A 82 -15.23 -0.74 3.92
N ILE A 83 -14.78 0.51 3.79
CA ILE A 83 -15.61 1.71 3.93
C ILE A 83 -16.70 1.75 2.83
N ALA A 84 -16.39 1.33 1.62
CA ALA A 84 -17.35 1.27 0.52
C ALA A 84 -18.57 0.39 0.82
N GLY A 85 -18.45 -0.61 1.70
CA GLY A 85 -19.53 -1.48 2.14
C GLY A 85 -20.39 -0.94 3.30
N LEU A 86 -20.05 0.23 3.86
CA LEU A 86 -20.78 0.83 4.96
C LEU A 86 -22.05 1.56 4.51
N ASP A 87 -22.95 1.86 5.47
CA ASP A 87 -24.08 2.75 5.24
C ASP A 87 -23.59 4.15 4.82
N ARG A 88 -24.48 4.90 4.12
CA ARG A 88 -24.12 6.20 3.52
C ARG A 88 -23.55 7.19 4.53
N SER A 89 -24.16 7.31 5.70
CA SER A 89 -23.76 8.29 6.72
C SER A 89 -22.34 8.02 7.24
N ASN A 90 -22.03 6.78 7.63
CA ASN A 90 -20.72 6.38 8.12
C ASN A 90 -19.66 6.45 7.02
N ARG A 91 -20.03 6.04 5.80
CA ARG A 91 -19.14 6.13 4.63
C ARG A 91 -18.73 7.56 4.34
N GLU A 92 -19.69 8.50 4.26
CA GLU A 92 -19.40 9.91 3.98
C GLU A 92 -18.53 10.53 5.08
N ALA A 93 -18.79 10.24 6.34
CA ALA A 93 -18.00 10.73 7.47
C ALA A 93 -16.54 10.23 7.41
N LEU A 94 -16.33 8.94 7.10
CA LEU A 94 -14.98 8.36 6.99
C LEU A 94 -14.24 8.86 5.74
N LEU A 95 -14.92 9.01 4.60
CA LEU A 95 -14.32 9.56 3.39
C LEU A 95 -13.85 11.01 3.60
N ALA A 96 -14.62 11.82 4.33
CA ALA A 96 -14.21 13.17 4.67
C ALA A 96 -12.94 13.18 5.55
N ARG A 97 -12.81 12.25 6.48
CA ARG A 97 -11.59 12.08 7.29
C ARG A 97 -10.40 11.65 6.45
N ILE A 98 -10.60 10.76 5.48
CA ILE A 98 -9.56 10.32 4.54
C ILE A 98 -9.08 11.50 3.70
N ASP A 99 -9.98 12.35 3.21
CA ASP A 99 -9.61 13.55 2.45
C ASP A 99 -8.71 14.48 3.27
N GLY A 100 -9.01 14.67 4.55
CA GLY A 100 -8.16 15.43 5.47
C GLY A 100 -6.78 14.81 5.67
N LEU A 101 -6.70 13.49 5.79
CA LEU A 101 -5.45 12.74 5.86
C LEU A 101 -4.66 12.83 4.55
N ASN A 102 -5.31 12.71 3.41
CA ASN A 102 -4.67 12.87 2.10
C ASN A 102 -3.96 14.22 1.97
N ALA A 103 -4.58 15.30 2.43
CA ALA A 103 -3.97 16.63 2.40
C ALA A 103 -2.72 16.69 3.28
N LEU A 104 -2.76 16.09 4.46
CA LEU A 104 -1.63 16.03 5.39
C LEU A 104 -0.48 15.19 4.81
N TYR A 105 -0.78 14.03 4.24
CA TYR A 105 0.22 13.17 3.60
C TYR A 105 0.82 13.81 2.35
N ALA A 106 0.05 14.57 1.58
CA ALA A 106 0.56 15.31 0.43
C ALA A 106 1.62 16.34 0.85
N GLU A 107 1.40 17.04 1.96
CA GLU A 107 2.40 17.96 2.52
C GLU A 107 3.68 17.24 2.95
N LEU A 108 3.55 16.10 3.65
CA LEU A 108 4.68 15.29 4.06
C LEU A 108 5.46 14.75 2.85
N SER A 109 4.76 14.29 1.83
CA SER A 109 5.35 13.81 0.59
C SER A 109 6.12 14.93 -0.13
N GLU A 110 5.57 16.13 -0.19
CA GLU A 110 6.25 17.28 -0.81
C GLU A 110 7.57 17.59 -0.09
N ASN A 111 7.55 17.59 1.25
CA ASN A 111 8.75 17.80 2.04
C ASN A 111 9.79 16.69 1.80
N TYR A 112 9.35 15.44 1.75
CA TYR A 112 10.20 14.30 1.43
C TYR A 112 10.84 14.43 0.05
N GLN A 113 10.08 14.80 -0.98
CA GLN A 113 10.58 14.96 -2.34
C GLN A 113 11.60 16.10 -2.45
N LYS A 114 11.44 17.18 -1.67
CA LYS A 114 12.43 18.27 -1.61
C LYS A 114 13.76 17.82 -0.98
N ASP A 115 13.71 16.95 0.03
CA ASP A 115 14.87 16.52 0.79
C ASP A 115 15.64 15.34 0.18
N LYS A 116 14.97 14.47 -0.55
CA LYS A 116 15.56 13.22 -1.04
C LYS A 116 16.76 13.42 -1.97
N GLY A 117 16.77 14.49 -2.75
CA GLY A 117 17.87 14.83 -3.66
C GLY A 117 19.19 15.16 -2.96
N ASN A 118 19.16 15.46 -1.68
CA ASN A 118 20.33 15.88 -0.88
C ASN A 118 20.95 14.75 -0.04
N LYS A 119 20.29 13.59 0.04
CA LYS A 119 20.68 12.52 0.98
C LYS A 119 21.39 11.32 0.35
N GLY A 120 21.51 11.24 -0.97
CA GLY A 120 22.22 10.17 -1.66
C GLY A 120 21.70 8.74 -1.39
N ILE A 121 20.44 8.60 -0.98
CA ILE A 121 19.81 7.31 -0.69
C ILE A 121 19.32 6.68 -1.98
N PRO A 122 19.75 5.44 -2.34
CA PRO A 122 19.23 4.74 -3.49
C PRO A 122 17.70 4.57 -3.39
N LEU A 123 16.99 4.79 -4.49
CA LEU A 123 15.52 4.72 -4.57
C LEU A 123 14.75 5.78 -3.72
N ALA A 124 15.45 6.69 -3.11
CA ALA A 124 14.82 7.73 -2.28
C ALA A 124 14.56 9.03 -3.06
#